data_f8fa8c0d1ba9af95455751ad99a6467c
#
_entry.id   f8fa8c0d1ba9af95455751ad99a6467c
#
_cell.length_a   1.000
_cell.length_b   1.000
_cell.length_c   1.000
_cell.angle_alpha   90.00
_cell.angle_beta   90.00
_cell.angle_gamma   90.00
#
_symmetry.space_group_name_H-M   'P 1'
#
loop_
_entity.id
_entity.type
_entity.pdbx_description
1 polymer ?
#
loop_
_entity_poly.entity_id
_entity_poly.type
_entity_poly.pdbx_seq_one_letter_code
_entity_poly.pdbx_strand_id
1 'polypeptide(L)'
;MEDLLIFVHKQLHAVMEPIVDQHSADLPVTEDDRVFVTDHFTLAILGHISLWLATGMSTDPYILTECIARVLDGQVRRSLEALAASPIPSAQRARRHR
;
A
#
# COMPACT_ATOMS: atom_id res chain seq x y z
N MET A 1 -14.29 -13.20 -11.05
CA MET A 1 -13.56 -11.91 -10.99
C MET A 1 -13.26 -11.49 -9.55
N GLU A 2 -14.26 -11.55 -8.70
CA GLU A 2 -14.11 -11.20 -7.29
C GLU A 2 -13.07 -12.06 -6.58
N ASP A 3 -13.08 -13.36 -6.82
CA ASP A 3 -12.11 -14.28 -6.23
C ASP A 3 -10.69 -13.99 -6.69
N LEU A 4 -10.55 -13.59 -7.96
CA LEU A 4 -9.25 -13.22 -8.50
C LEU A 4 -8.72 -11.97 -7.84
N LEU A 5 -9.58 -10.96 -7.62
CA LEU A 5 -9.18 -9.72 -6.95
C LEU A 5 -8.76 -9.98 -5.51
N ILE A 6 -9.49 -10.84 -4.80
CA ILE A 6 -9.14 -11.21 -3.42
C ILE A 6 -7.78 -11.92 -3.41
N PHE A 7 -7.56 -12.83 -4.34
CA PHE A 7 -6.28 -13.52 -4.44
C PHE A 7 -5.12 -12.55 -4.69
N VAL A 8 -5.30 -11.67 -5.68
CA VAL A 8 -4.27 -10.66 -6.02
C VAL A 8 -4.02 -9.74 -4.84
N HIS A 9 -5.08 -9.31 -4.14
CA HIS A 9 -4.94 -8.47 -2.95
C HIS A 9 -4.06 -9.15 -1.90
N LYS A 10 -4.29 -10.42 -1.63
CA LYS A 10 -3.49 -11.18 -0.66
C LYS A 10 -2.03 -11.26 -1.07
N GLN A 11 -1.77 -11.48 -2.35
CA GLN A 11 -0.40 -11.56 -2.86
C GLN A 11 0.32 -10.21 -2.75
N LEU A 12 -0.36 -9.14 -3.12
CA LEU A 12 0.19 -7.79 -3.03
C LEU A 12 0.46 -7.40 -1.57
N HIS A 13 -0.47 -7.72 -0.69
CA HIS A 13 -0.31 -7.44 0.74
C HIS A 13 0.92 -8.16 1.30
N ALA A 14 1.09 -9.42 0.92
CA ALA A 14 2.24 -10.22 1.36
C ALA A 14 3.57 -9.64 0.85
N VAL A 15 3.57 -9.01 -0.31
CA VAL A 15 4.76 -8.35 -0.85
C VAL A 15 5.00 -7.01 -0.15
N MET A 16 3.95 -6.24 0.11
CA MET A 16 4.07 -4.90 0.71
C MET A 16 4.46 -4.93 2.18
N GLU A 17 3.98 -5.92 2.93
CA GLU A 17 4.20 -5.98 4.38
C GLU A 17 5.68 -5.92 4.77
N PRO A 18 6.57 -6.77 4.21
CA PRO A 18 7.99 -6.68 4.56
C PRO A 18 8.65 -5.38 4.09
N ILE A 19 8.17 -4.80 3.00
CA ILE A 19 8.69 -3.51 2.51
C ILE A 19 8.40 -2.41 3.53
N VAL A 20 7.17 -2.34 4.01
CA VAL A 20 6.76 -1.36 5.02
C VAL A 20 7.52 -1.59 6.32
N ASP A 21 7.65 -2.84 6.76
CA ASP A 21 8.38 -3.18 7.97
C ASP A 21 9.84 -2.73 7.87
N GLN A 22 10.47 -2.96 6.73
CA GLN A 22 11.86 -2.56 6.52
C GLN A 22 12.04 -1.04 6.58
N HIS A 23 11.13 -0.30 5.95
CA HIS A 23 11.20 1.16 5.92
C HIS A 23 10.79 1.81 7.24
N SER A 24 10.11 1.09 8.12
CA SER A 24 9.65 1.63 9.40
C SER A 24 10.53 1.23 10.58
N ALA A 25 11.53 0.38 10.37
CA ALA A 25 12.32 -0.21 11.45
C ALA A 25 12.99 0.82 12.37
N ASP A 26 13.38 1.96 11.82
CA ASP A 26 14.07 3.05 12.55
C ASP A 26 13.14 4.23 12.87
N LEU A 27 11.83 4.09 12.65
CA LEU A 27 10.87 5.17 12.86
C LEU A 27 9.94 4.86 14.03
N PRO A 28 9.53 5.89 14.81
CA PRO A 28 8.60 5.70 15.92
C PRO A 28 7.15 5.61 15.44
N VAL A 29 6.87 4.64 14.57
CA VAL A 29 5.52 4.40 14.07
C VAL A 29 4.89 3.23 14.82
N THR A 30 3.56 3.26 14.95
CA THR A 30 2.81 2.21 15.63
C THR A 30 2.53 1.07 14.66
N GLU A 31 2.07 -0.05 15.22
CA GLU A 31 1.58 -1.16 14.42
C GLU A 31 0.43 -0.72 13.52
N ASP A 32 -0.48 0.11 14.06
CA ASP A 32 -1.60 0.65 13.27
C ASP A 32 -1.12 1.47 12.09
N ASP A 33 -0.06 2.25 12.27
CA ASP A 33 0.54 3.03 11.18
C ASP A 33 1.06 2.13 10.08
N ARG A 34 1.77 1.07 10.46
CA ARG A 34 2.32 0.11 9.49
C ARG A 34 1.22 -0.61 8.73
N VAL A 35 0.16 -1.03 9.44
CA VAL A 35 -0.98 -1.68 8.81
C VAL A 35 -1.65 -0.74 7.81
N PHE A 36 -1.87 0.51 8.20
CA PHE A 36 -2.51 1.49 7.32
C PHE A 36 -1.70 1.71 6.05
N VAL A 37 -0.40 1.90 6.18
CA VAL A 37 0.48 2.15 5.02
C VAL A 37 0.52 0.92 4.11
N THR A 38 0.62 -0.27 4.68
CA THR A 38 0.58 -1.52 3.92
C THR A 38 -0.71 -1.62 3.12
N ASP A 39 -1.84 -1.39 3.76
CA ASP A 39 -3.15 -1.46 3.11
C ASP A 39 -3.29 -0.40 2.02
N HIS A 40 -2.85 0.82 2.31
CA HIS A 40 -2.95 1.94 1.38
C HIS A 40 -2.23 1.63 0.05
N PHE A 41 -1.00 1.19 0.12
CA PHE A 41 -0.23 0.92 -1.10
C PHE A 41 -0.69 -0.36 -1.79
N THR A 42 -1.14 -1.36 -1.03
CA THR A 42 -1.75 -2.56 -1.59
C THR A 42 -2.98 -2.20 -2.43
N LEU A 43 -3.85 -1.36 -1.87
CA LEU A 43 -5.06 -0.91 -2.58
C LEU A 43 -4.74 -0.05 -3.79
N ALA A 44 -3.73 0.81 -3.69
CA ALA A 44 -3.31 1.65 -4.82
C ALA A 44 -2.85 0.80 -6.00
N ILE A 45 -2.02 -0.20 -5.74
CA ILE A 45 -1.53 -1.10 -6.79
C ILE A 45 -2.68 -1.91 -7.37
N LEU A 46 -3.54 -2.45 -6.51
CA LEU A 46 -4.69 -3.23 -6.94
C LEU A 46 -5.63 -2.38 -7.82
N GLY A 47 -5.80 -1.10 -7.46
CA GLY A 47 -6.59 -0.17 -8.24
C GLY A 47 -6.03 0.03 -9.65
N HIS A 48 -4.72 0.18 -9.78
CA HIS A 48 -4.07 0.31 -11.08
C HIS A 48 -4.26 -0.95 -11.92
N ILE A 49 -4.12 -2.13 -11.33
CA ILE A 49 -4.32 -3.38 -12.03
C ILE A 49 -5.78 -3.52 -12.48
N SER A 50 -6.71 -3.18 -11.60
CA SER A 50 -8.15 -3.24 -11.92
C SER A 50 -8.51 -2.33 -13.09
N LEU A 51 -8.00 -1.11 -13.09
CA LEU A 51 -8.23 -0.17 -14.17
C LEU A 51 -7.61 -0.67 -15.48
N TRP A 52 -6.40 -1.22 -15.41
CA TRP A 52 -5.72 -1.76 -16.57
C TRP A 52 -6.54 -2.88 -17.21
N LEU A 53 -7.10 -3.78 -16.38
CA LEU A 53 -7.96 -4.85 -16.86
C LEU A 53 -9.25 -4.28 -17.47
N ALA A 54 -9.86 -3.29 -16.81
CA ALA A 54 -11.10 -2.70 -17.26
C ALA A 54 -10.96 -1.97 -18.61
N THR A 55 -9.76 -1.47 -18.91
CA THR A 55 -9.48 -0.77 -20.17
C THR A 55 -8.90 -1.69 -21.24
N GLY A 56 -9.06 -3.00 -21.07
CA GLY A 56 -8.66 -3.99 -22.09
C GLY A 56 -7.17 -4.23 -22.16
N MET A 57 -6.45 -3.97 -21.07
CA MET A 57 -5.01 -4.19 -21.00
C MET A 57 -4.26 -3.42 -22.09
N SER A 58 -4.71 -2.18 -22.36
CA SER A 58 -4.19 -1.38 -23.48
C SER A 58 -2.77 -0.89 -23.27
N THR A 59 -2.34 -0.73 -22.02
CA THR A 59 -0.97 -0.37 -21.70
C THR A 59 -0.12 -1.64 -21.62
N ASP A 60 1.09 -1.58 -22.15
CA ASP A 60 2.04 -2.67 -22.00
C ASP A 60 2.26 -2.95 -20.50
N PRO A 61 2.14 -4.22 -20.05
CA PRO A 61 2.28 -4.52 -18.62
C PRO A 61 3.66 -4.13 -18.06
N TYR A 62 4.69 -4.16 -18.88
CA TYR A 62 6.03 -3.74 -18.48
C TYR A 62 6.06 -2.25 -18.15
N ILE A 63 5.42 -1.45 -18.99
CA ILE A 63 5.33 0.00 -18.81
C ILE A 63 4.48 0.32 -17.58
N LEU A 64 3.35 -0.37 -17.40
CA LEU A 64 2.51 -0.19 -16.23
C LEU A 64 3.28 -0.46 -14.94
N THR A 65 4.00 -1.59 -14.89
CA THR A 65 4.81 -1.97 -13.74
C THR A 65 5.88 -0.90 -13.44
N GLU A 66 6.54 -0.41 -14.49
CA GLU A 66 7.56 0.62 -14.35
C GLU A 66 7.00 1.93 -13.80
N CYS A 67 5.83 2.34 -14.29
CA CYS A 67 5.16 3.54 -13.79
C CYS A 67 4.79 3.41 -12.32
N ILE A 68 4.23 2.25 -11.93
CA ILE A 68 3.87 2.00 -10.54
C ILE A 68 5.12 2.05 -9.66
N ALA A 69 6.19 1.39 -10.07
CA ALA A 69 7.43 1.36 -9.30
C ALA A 69 8.01 2.76 -9.10
N ARG A 70 8.01 3.57 -10.14
CA ARG A 70 8.56 4.94 -10.06
C ARG A 70 7.71 5.84 -9.18
N VAL A 71 6.39 5.72 -9.27
CA VAL A 71 5.49 6.51 -8.43
C VAL A 71 5.63 6.12 -6.96
N LEU A 72 5.79 4.83 -6.68
CA LEU A 72 5.93 4.35 -5.31
C LEU A 72 7.31 4.60 -4.71
N ASP A 73 8.33 4.85 -5.56
CA ASP A 73 9.69 5.03 -5.08
C ASP A 73 9.76 6.19 -4.07
N GLY A 74 10.19 5.86 -2.86
CA GLY A 74 10.29 6.82 -1.77
C GLY A 74 8.97 7.19 -1.08
N GLN A 75 7.82 6.87 -1.66
CA GLN A 75 6.53 7.25 -1.07
C GLN A 75 6.20 6.46 0.18
N VAL A 76 6.56 5.19 0.22
CA VAL A 76 6.36 4.35 1.41
C VAL A 76 7.10 4.98 2.59
N ARG A 77 8.36 5.31 2.40
CA ARG A 77 9.18 5.93 3.44
C ARG A 77 8.61 7.29 3.86
N ARG A 78 8.26 8.15 2.91
CA ARG A 78 7.70 9.46 3.20
C ARG A 78 6.38 9.39 3.96
N SER A 79 5.53 8.42 3.61
CA SER A 79 4.26 8.21 4.31
C SER A 79 4.50 7.83 5.76
N LEU A 80 5.45 6.92 6.00
CA LEU A 80 5.80 6.50 7.36
C LEU A 80 6.40 7.67 8.15
N GLU A 81 7.26 8.46 7.54
CA GLU A 81 7.86 9.63 8.17
C GLU A 81 6.80 10.66 8.57
N ALA A 82 5.81 10.87 7.71
CA ALA A 82 4.72 11.79 8.00
C ALA A 82 3.92 11.35 9.22
N LEU A 83 3.64 10.05 9.34
CA LEU A 83 2.91 9.51 10.49
C LEU A 83 3.76 9.56 11.76
N ALA A 84 5.07 9.33 11.63
CA ALA A 84 5.99 9.43 12.76
C ALA A 84 6.09 10.86 13.29
N ALA A 85 6.07 11.85 12.39
CA ALA A 85 6.20 13.27 12.74
C ALA A 85 4.93 13.83 13.40
N SER A 86 3.75 13.30 13.05
CA SER A 86 2.46 13.77 13.57
C SER A 86 1.59 12.58 13.96
N PRO A 87 1.89 11.91 15.07
CA PRO A 87 1.18 10.69 15.43
C PRO A 87 -0.31 10.94 15.69
N ILE A 88 -1.13 10.00 15.21
CA ILE A 88 -2.57 9.99 15.49
C ILE A 88 -2.80 9.10 16.71
N PRO A 89 -3.53 9.58 17.75
CA PRO A 89 -3.76 8.75 18.93
C PRO A 89 -4.43 7.41 18.61
N SER A 90 -3.90 6.32 19.16
CA SER A 90 -4.39 4.97 18.92
C SER A 90 -5.87 4.79 19.25
N ALA A 91 -6.35 5.46 20.31
CA ALA A 91 -7.75 5.37 20.72
C ALA A 91 -8.69 5.88 19.64
N GLN A 92 -8.30 6.93 18.92
CA GLN A 92 -9.12 7.48 17.83
C GLN A 92 -9.14 6.52 16.64
N ARG A 93 -8.02 5.86 16.36
CA ARG A 93 -7.93 4.91 15.27
C ARG A 93 -8.77 3.67 15.54
N ALA A 94 -8.73 3.17 16.77
CA ALA A 94 -9.55 2.03 17.17
C ALA A 94 -11.05 2.31 16.97
N ARG A 95 -11.49 3.52 17.26
CA ARG A 95 -12.90 3.93 17.05
C ARG A 95 -13.27 3.96 15.57
N ARG A 96 -12.35 4.31 14.70
CA ARG A 96 -12.60 4.35 13.25
C ARG A 96 -12.81 2.96 12.65
N HIS A 97 -12.21 1.95 13.24
CA HIS A 97 -12.29 0.57 12.74
C HIS A 97 -13.56 -0.15 13.20
N ARG A 98 -14.41 0.50 13.97
CA ARG A 98 -15.68 -0.04 14.41
C ARG A 98 -16.82 0.61 13.63
#